data_5705d51a31f103ea095f522abb3b74d4
#
_entry.id   5705d51a31f103ea095f522abb3b74d4
#
_cell.length_a   1.000
_cell.length_b   1.000
_cell.length_c   1.000
_cell.angle_alpha   90.00
_cell.angle_beta   90.00
_cell.angle_gamma   90.00
#
_symmetry.space_group_name_H-M   'P 1'
#
loop_
_entity.id
_entity.type
_entity.pdbx_description
1 polymer ?
#
loop_
_entity_poly.entity_id
_entity_poly.type
_entity_poly.pdbx_seq_one_letter_code
_entity_poly.pdbx_strand_id
1 'polypeptide(L)'
;AHPDAIHRSLYHIYDTFRSRAPIAEDQISGMITNILSDLLYSEKTQQVSGKTQIGISEAISHINKYFYKSITLQELADIAALSPYYFSRIFVRETGMTPHKYLISTRMANAKFLLKTSQMSVKEIAIRSGFSDESGFCTAFKKQEGMTPKEYRSSNC
;
A
#
# COMPACT_ATOMS: atom_id res chain seq x y z
N ALA A 1 -16.28 13.87 0.92
CA ALA A 1 -17.05 13.39 2.07
C ALA A 1 -18.42 12.98 1.55
N HIS A 2 -18.89 11.77 1.92
CA HIS A 2 -20.26 11.35 1.57
C HIS A 2 -21.23 12.20 2.41
N PRO A 3 -22.18 12.94 1.80
CA PRO A 3 -23.14 13.77 2.53
C PRO A 3 -23.90 12.98 3.59
N ASP A 4 -24.10 11.67 3.38
CA ASP A 4 -24.76 10.77 4.34
C ASP A 4 -23.97 10.51 5.63
N ALA A 5 -22.64 10.67 5.63
CA ALA A 5 -21.82 10.50 6.84
C ALA A 5 -21.95 11.70 7.76
N ILE A 6 -21.92 12.92 7.21
CA ILE A 6 -22.09 14.17 7.93
C ILE A 6 -23.51 14.25 8.51
N HIS A 7 -24.52 13.88 7.73
CA HIS A 7 -25.92 13.87 8.17
C HIS A 7 -26.15 12.90 9.34
N ARG A 8 -25.55 11.71 9.31
CA ARG A 8 -25.61 10.74 10.42
C ARG A 8 -24.93 11.26 11.68
N SER A 9 -23.77 11.89 11.55
CA SER A 9 -23.05 12.44 12.70
C SER A 9 -23.80 13.62 13.33
N LEU A 10 -24.39 14.51 12.54
CA LEU A 10 -25.24 15.62 13.02
C LEU A 10 -26.51 15.11 13.70
N TYR A 11 -27.15 14.08 13.12
CA TYR A 11 -28.34 13.46 13.73
C TYR A 11 -28.02 12.78 15.05
N HIS A 12 -26.86 12.14 15.16
CA HIS A 12 -26.38 11.54 16.41
C HIS A 12 -26.12 12.57 17.51
N ILE A 13 -25.52 13.72 17.16
CA ILE A 13 -25.33 14.83 18.10
C ILE A 13 -26.69 15.39 18.57
N TYR A 14 -27.62 15.60 17.64
CA TYR A 14 -28.97 16.09 17.96
C TYR A 14 -29.74 15.13 18.89
N ASP A 15 -29.71 13.84 18.60
CA ASP A 15 -30.42 12.81 19.38
C ASP A 15 -29.81 12.66 20.77
N THR A 16 -28.48 12.75 20.86
CA THR A 16 -27.72 12.74 22.12
C THR A 16 -28.06 13.95 22.98
N PHE A 17 -28.15 15.13 22.39
CA PHE A 17 -28.53 16.36 23.09
C PHE A 17 -30.00 16.32 23.59
N ARG A 18 -30.88 15.74 22.80
CA ARG A 18 -32.30 15.62 23.09
C ARG A 18 -32.59 14.62 24.24
N SER A 19 -31.79 13.57 24.39
CA SER A 19 -31.98 12.50 25.35
C SER A 19 -31.65 12.91 26.80
N ARG A 20 -31.14 14.14 27.06
CA ARG A 20 -30.72 14.65 28.38
C ARG A 20 -29.84 13.68 29.19
N ALA A 21 -29.17 12.75 28.52
CA ALA A 21 -28.19 11.92 29.20
C ALA A 21 -27.03 12.81 29.71
N PRO A 22 -26.43 12.52 30.86
CA PRO A 22 -25.27 13.23 31.35
C PRO A 22 -24.07 12.83 30.48
N ILE A 23 -23.98 13.46 29.31
CA ILE A 23 -22.88 13.25 28.42
C ILE A 23 -21.84 14.29 28.78
N ALA A 24 -20.65 13.85 29.06
CA ALA A 24 -19.53 14.73 29.31
C ALA A 24 -19.34 15.67 28.10
N GLU A 25 -19.19 16.97 28.38
CA GLU A 25 -18.92 18.00 27.35
C GLU A 25 -17.77 17.60 26.39
N ASP A 26 -16.84 16.76 26.88
CA ASP A 26 -15.75 16.17 26.11
C ASP A 26 -16.22 15.30 24.94
N GLN A 27 -17.34 14.58 25.06
CA GLN A 27 -17.85 13.74 23.96
C GLN A 27 -18.44 14.57 22.83
N ILE A 28 -19.17 15.62 23.16
CA ILE A 28 -19.74 16.56 22.16
C ILE A 28 -18.61 17.34 21.49
N SER A 29 -17.64 17.80 22.25
CA SER A 29 -16.44 18.48 21.73
C SER A 29 -15.66 17.59 20.78
N GLY A 30 -15.46 16.31 21.11
CA GLY A 30 -14.82 15.32 20.24
C GLY A 30 -15.59 15.07 18.93
N MET A 31 -16.92 14.99 18.99
CA MET A 31 -17.76 14.83 17.80
C MET A 31 -17.72 16.06 16.88
N ILE A 32 -17.76 17.27 17.45
CA ILE A 32 -17.66 18.53 16.70
C ILE A 32 -16.27 18.64 16.06
N THR A 33 -15.22 18.30 16.78
CA THR A 33 -13.84 18.32 16.28
C THR A 33 -13.68 17.35 15.11
N ASN A 34 -14.26 16.16 15.16
CA ASN A 34 -14.25 15.21 14.07
C ASN A 34 -15.00 15.71 12.82
N ILE A 35 -16.18 16.32 13.00
CA ILE A 35 -16.95 16.90 11.88
C ILE A 35 -16.21 18.08 11.26
N LEU A 36 -15.63 18.97 12.07
CA LEU A 36 -14.83 20.10 11.60
C LEU A 36 -13.58 19.59 10.87
N SER A 37 -12.92 18.57 11.40
CA SER A 37 -11.79 17.93 10.73
C SER A 37 -12.21 17.34 9.39
N ASP A 38 -13.33 16.65 9.29
CA ASP A 38 -13.85 16.08 8.06
C ASP A 38 -14.23 17.16 7.04
N LEU A 39 -14.82 18.26 7.47
CA LEU A 39 -15.18 19.39 6.61
C LEU A 39 -13.93 20.14 6.11
N LEU A 40 -13.00 20.48 6.99
CA LEU A 40 -11.75 21.15 6.64
C LEU A 40 -10.85 20.24 5.77
N TYR A 41 -10.93 18.91 5.99
CA TYR A 41 -10.19 17.95 5.17
C TYR A 41 -10.81 17.78 3.78
N SER A 42 -12.14 17.91 3.65
CA SER A 42 -12.82 17.74 2.36
C SER A 42 -12.50 18.88 1.37
N GLU A 43 -12.35 20.12 1.83
CA GLU A 43 -11.96 21.25 0.95
C GLU A 43 -10.49 21.17 0.52
N LYS A 44 -9.58 20.70 1.39
CA LYS A 44 -8.19 20.43 1.02
C LYS A 44 -8.03 19.16 0.17
N THR A 45 -8.97 18.23 0.22
CA THR A 45 -8.83 16.88 -0.33
C THR A 45 -8.92 16.84 -1.87
N GLN A 46 -9.57 17.78 -2.53
CA GLN A 46 -9.59 17.79 -4.00
C GLN A 46 -8.25 18.18 -4.63
N GLN A 47 -7.51 19.12 -4.04
CA GLN A 47 -6.16 19.46 -4.51
C GLN A 47 -5.09 18.51 -4.00
N VAL A 48 -5.25 17.98 -2.78
CA VAL A 48 -4.37 16.95 -2.19
C VAL A 48 -4.54 15.61 -2.88
N SER A 49 -5.74 15.25 -3.34
CA SER A 49 -6.00 13.99 -4.05
C SER A 49 -5.15 13.85 -5.31
N GLY A 50 -5.05 14.88 -6.15
CA GLY A 50 -4.23 14.83 -7.36
C GLY A 50 -2.73 14.69 -7.08
N LYS A 51 -2.19 15.47 -6.15
CA LYS A 51 -0.77 15.37 -5.75
C LYS A 51 -0.44 14.03 -5.09
N THR A 52 -1.33 13.53 -4.24
CA THR A 52 -1.17 12.22 -3.59
C THR A 52 -1.19 11.08 -4.61
N GLN A 53 -2.07 11.14 -5.60
CA GLN A 53 -2.16 10.14 -6.65
C GLN A 53 -0.93 10.13 -7.56
N ILE A 54 -0.39 11.32 -7.89
CA ILE A 54 0.89 11.45 -8.61
C ILE A 54 2.01 10.82 -7.78
N GLY A 55 2.15 11.16 -6.49
CA GLY A 55 3.20 10.62 -5.63
C GLY A 55 3.13 9.09 -5.48
N ILE A 56 1.93 8.50 -5.39
CA ILE A 56 1.77 7.04 -5.39
C ILE A 56 2.21 6.44 -6.74
N SER A 57 1.85 7.08 -7.86
CA SER A 57 2.27 6.65 -9.20
C SER A 57 3.79 6.71 -9.37
N GLU A 58 4.44 7.74 -8.85
CA GLU A 58 5.90 7.87 -8.85
C GLU A 58 6.56 6.78 -7.99
N ALA A 59 6.03 6.46 -6.81
CA ALA A 59 6.51 5.37 -5.97
C ALA A 59 6.35 4.01 -6.65
N ILE A 60 5.23 3.76 -7.34
CA ILE A 60 5.02 2.55 -8.14
C ILE A 60 6.06 2.47 -9.28
N SER A 61 6.27 3.57 -9.99
CA SER A 61 7.27 3.65 -11.07
C SER A 61 8.68 3.39 -10.53
N HIS A 62 8.99 3.91 -9.35
CA HIS A 62 10.26 3.67 -8.66
C HIS A 62 10.44 2.18 -8.33
N ILE A 63 9.42 1.52 -7.76
CA ILE A 63 9.46 0.08 -7.50
C ILE A 63 9.71 -0.69 -8.81
N ASN A 64 8.95 -0.43 -9.86
CA ASN A 64 9.05 -1.13 -11.14
C ASN A 64 10.42 -0.96 -11.81
N LYS A 65 11.07 0.19 -11.61
CA LYS A 65 12.39 0.49 -12.17
C LYS A 65 13.54 -0.08 -11.34
N TYR A 66 13.39 -0.09 -10.01
CA TYR A 66 14.50 -0.39 -9.09
C TYR A 66 14.24 -1.60 -8.18
N PHE A 67 13.26 -2.47 -8.51
CA PHE A 67 12.87 -3.64 -7.69
C PHE A 67 14.04 -4.53 -7.27
N TYR A 68 15.11 -4.58 -8.05
CA TYR A 68 16.32 -5.37 -7.76
C TYR A 68 17.20 -4.78 -6.66
N LYS A 69 16.95 -3.53 -6.25
CA LYS A 69 17.64 -2.87 -5.13
C LYS A 69 16.89 -3.05 -3.81
N SER A 70 17.57 -2.74 -2.72
CA SER A 70 16.91 -2.59 -1.42
C SER A 70 16.07 -1.31 -1.45
N ILE A 71 14.76 -1.45 -1.37
CA ILE A 71 13.81 -0.32 -1.32
C ILE A 71 13.13 -0.35 0.04
N THR A 72 13.16 0.78 0.75
CA THR A 72 12.54 0.94 2.07
C THR A 72 11.17 1.61 1.96
N LEU A 73 10.32 1.39 2.98
CA LEU A 73 9.04 2.07 3.09
C LEU A 73 9.23 3.59 3.21
N GLN A 74 10.27 4.03 3.94
CA GLN A 74 10.59 5.45 4.11
C GLN A 74 10.91 6.09 2.75
N GLU A 75 11.78 5.48 1.95
CA GLU A 75 12.14 5.95 0.62
C GLU A 75 10.90 6.13 -0.29
N LEU A 76 9.99 5.17 -0.30
CA LEU A 76 8.75 5.26 -1.08
C LEU A 76 7.81 6.36 -0.58
N ALA A 77 7.72 6.53 0.73
CA ALA A 77 6.93 7.58 1.35
C ALA A 77 7.50 8.98 1.06
N ASP A 78 8.84 9.12 1.06
CA ASP A 78 9.53 10.37 0.72
C ASP A 78 9.30 10.74 -0.76
N ILE A 79 9.36 9.78 -1.68
CA ILE A 79 9.04 9.98 -3.10
C ILE A 79 7.60 10.50 -3.26
N ALA A 80 6.66 9.95 -2.49
CA ALA A 80 5.27 10.37 -2.53
C ALA A 80 4.99 11.66 -1.74
N ALA A 81 5.99 12.24 -1.06
CA ALA A 81 5.86 13.36 -0.13
C ALA A 81 4.80 13.12 0.97
N LEU A 82 4.77 11.91 1.51
CA LEU A 82 3.81 11.45 2.52
C LEU A 82 4.53 10.87 3.74
N SER A 83 3.86 10.83 4.90
CA SER A 83 4.36 10.02 6.01
C SER A 83 4.25 8.52 5.68
N PRO A 84 5.15 7.64 6.19
CA PRO A 84 5.12 6.20 5.92
C PRO A 84 3.79 5.53 6.25
N TYR A 85 3.16 5.95 7.34
CA TYR A 85 1.84 5.45 7.74
C TYR A 85 0.75 5.81 6.73
N TYR A 86 0.68 7.09 6.33
CA TYR A 86 -0.32 7.57 5.37
C TYR A 86 -0.06 7.00 3.99
N PHE A 87 1.21 6.96 3.55
CA PHE A 87 1.63 6.31 2.30
C PHE A 87 1.14 4.86 2.23
N SER A 88 1.40 4.04 3.26
CA SER A 88 0.99 2.64 3.29
C SER A 88 -0.52 2.48 3.11
N ARG A 89 -1.34 3.30 3.78
CA ARG A 89 -2.80 3.26 3.66
C ARG A 89 -3.28 3.60 2.25
N ILE A 90 -2.74 4.68 1.68
CA ILE A 90 -3.13 5.12 0.33
C ILE A 90 -2.65 4.10 -0.71
N PHE A 91 -1.42 3.61 -0.57
CA PHE A 91 -0.86 2.62 -1.49
C PHE A 91 -1.73 1.34 -1.54
N VAL A 92 -2.17 0.84 -0.38
CA VAL A 92 -3.10 -0.32 -0.32
C VAL A 92 -4.44 0.01 -0.97
N ARG A 93 -4.97 1.22 -0.76
CA ARG A 93 -6.23 1.64 -1.39
C ARG A 93 -6.13 1.68 -2.92
N GLU A 94 -5.01 2.18 -3.46
CA GLU A 94 -4.80 2.35 -4.91
C GLU A 94 -4.39 1.03 -5.61
N THR A 95 -3.62 0.16 -4.92
CA THR A 95 -3.04 -1.05 -5.55
C THR A 95 -3.65 -2.37 -5.06
N GLY A 96 -4.44 -2.35 -4.00
CA GLY A 96 -4.99 -3.55 -3.35
C GLY A 96 -3.99 -4.33 -2.51
N MET A 97 -2.72 -3.90 -2.40
CA MET A 97 -1.69 -4.62 -1.66
C MET A 97 -0.70 -3.68 -0.96
N THR A 98 -0.01 -4.19 0.06
CA THR A 98 1.02 -3.40 0.75
C THR A 98 2.22 -3.12 -0.16
N PRO A 99 2.98 -2.01 0.07
CA PRO A 99 4.18 -1.69 -0.71
C PRO A 99 5.18 -2.84 -0.77
N HIS A 100 5.43 -3.51 0.36
CA HIS A 100 6.32 -4.67 0.41
C HIS A 100 5.78 -5.85 -0.43
N LYS A 101 4.48 -6.15 -0.34
CA LYS A 101 3.87 -7.22 -1.15
C LYS A 101 3.92 -6.89 -2.65
N TYR A 102 3.74 -5.63 -3.00
CA TYR A 102 3.88 -5.17 -4.39
C TYR A 102 5.31 -5.35 -4.91
N LEU A 103 6.32 -4.94 -4.12
CA LEU A 103 7.73 -5.14 -4.47
C LEU A 103 8.06 -6.64 -4.66
N ILE A 104 7.64 -7.51 -3.74
CA ILE A 104 7.86 -8.96 -3.89
C ILE A 104 7.16 -9.52 -5.13
N SER A 105 5.94 -9.08 -5.43
CA SER A 105 5.21 -9.49 -6.65
C SER A 105 5.97 -9.07 -7.92
N THR A 106 6.52 -7.86 -7.97
CA THR A 106 7.34 -7.36 -9.08
C THR A 106 8.62 -8.19 -9.25
N ARG A 107 9.31 -8.50 -8.15
CA ARG A 107 10.49 -9.38 -8.14
C ARG A 107 10.17 -10.78 -8.67
N MET A 108 9.03 -11.35 -8.25
CA MET A 108 8.59 -12.66 -8.72
C MET A 108 8.24 -12.67 -10.20
N ALA A 109 7.59 -11.61 -10.70
CA ALA A 109 7.30 -11.49 -12.13
C ALA A 109 8.59 -11.50 -12.97
N ASN A 110 9.62 -10.76 -12.53
CA ASN A 110 10.93 -10.77 -13.17
C ASN A 110 11.61 -12.15 -13.07
N ALA A 111 11.58 -12.79 -11.90
CA ALA A 111 12.17 -14.12 -11.72
C ALA A 111 11.51 -15.16 -12.63
N LYS A 112 10.19 -15.15 -12.75
CA LYS A 112 9.45 -16.04 -13.68
C LYS A 112 9.84 -15.81 -15.12
N PHE A 113 9.99 -14.56 -15.52
CA PHE A 113 10.48 -14.22 -16.86
C PHE A 113 11.88 -14.79 -17.10
N LEU A 114 12.84 -14.57 -16.19
CA LEU A 114 14.21 -15.08 -16.31
C LEU A 114 14.27 -16.62 -16.29
N LEU A 115 13.44 -17.28 -15.48
CA LEU A 115 13.36 -18.74 -15.45
C LEU A 115 12.95 -19.32 -16.81
N LYS A 116 12.09 -18.63 -17.57
CA LYS A 116 11.60 -19.08 -18.89
C LYS A 116 12.53 -18.70 -20.04
N THR A 117 13.23 -17.58 -19.93
CA THR A 117 13.93 -16.97 -21.07
C THR A 117 15.45 -17.06 -20.99
N SER A 118 16.00 -17.59 -19.89
CA SER A 118 17.45 -17.65 -19.70
C SER A 118 17.90 -19.01 -19.13
N GLN A 119 19.20 -19.30 -19.34
CA GLN A 119 19.89 -20.46 -18.76
C GLN A 119 20.61 -20.13 -17.44
N MET A 120 20.30 -18.98 -16.84
CA MET A 120 20.90 -18.57 -15.56
C MET A 120 20.59 -19.57 -14.45
N SER A 121 21.52 -19.74 -13.51
CA SER A 121 21.30 -20.51 -12.31
C SER A 121 20.18 -19.90 -11.45
N VAL A 122 19.53 -20.72 -10.63
CA VAL A 122 18.50 -20.22 -9.67
C VAL A 122 19.07 -19.16 -8.74
N LYS A 123 20.33 -19.32 -8.33
CA LYS A 123 21.06 -18.35 -7.52
C LYS A 123 21.22 -17.00 -8.22
N GLU A 124 21.65 -17.00 -9.46
CA GLU A 124 21.79 -15.76 -10.26
C GLU A 124 20.45 -15.06 -10.46
N ILE A 125 19.39 -15.82 -10.75
CA ILE A 125 18.04 -15.27 -10.88
C ILE A 125 17.56 -14.67 -9.56
N ALA A 126 17.80 -15.30 -8.43
CA ALA A 126 17.47 -14.75 -7.11
C ALA A 126 18.09 -13.37 -6.92
N ILE A 127 19.40 -13.26 -7.12
CA ILE A 127 20.14 -11.98 -6.95
C ILE A 127 19.65 -10.92 -7.95
N ARG A 128 19.51 -11.27 -9.23
CA ARG A 128 19.02 -10.33 -10.26
C ARG A 128 17.58 -9.87 -10.04
N SER A 129 16.78 -10.71 -9.40
CA SER A 129 15.42 -10.36 -9.01
C SER A 129 15.33 -9.60 -7.67
N GLY A 130 16.47 -9.28 -7.03
CA GLY A 130 16.54 -8.45 -5.83
C GLY A 130 16.38 -9.21 -4.51
N PHE A 131 16.55 -10.53 -4.51
CA PHE A 131 16.61 -11.32 -3.27
C PHE A 131 18.05 -11.36 -2.75
N SER A 132 18.21 -11.34 -1.43
CA SER A 132 19.51 -11.38 -0.77
C SER A 132 20.23 -12.72 -0.95
N ASP A 133 19.46 -13.80 -1.07
CA ASP A 133 19.98 -15.16 -1.17
C ASP A 133 19.00 -16.09 -1.88
N GLU A 134 19.53 -17.25 -2.32
CA GLU A 134 18.76 -18.27 -3.03
C GLU A 134 17.70 -18.94 -2.14
N SER A 135 17.99 -19.13 -0.85
CA SER A 135 17.07 -19.84 0.07
C SER A 135 15.80 -19.02 0.29
N GLY A 136 15.94 -17.74 0.61
CA GLY A 136 14.81 -16.82 0.76
C GLY A 136 14.00 -16.70 -0.51
N PHE A 137 14.65 -16.66 -1.66
CA PHE A 137 14.00 -16.67 -2.97
C PHE A 137 13.18 -17.95 -3.18
N CYS A 138 13.80 -19.13 -3.02
CA CYS A 138 13.11 -20.41 -3.23
C CYS A 138 11.89 -20.57 -2.31
N THR A 139 12.02 -20.15 -1.05
CA THR A 139 10.92 -20.17 -0.08
C THR A 139 9.77 -19.27 -0.51
N ALA A 140 10.08 -18.03 -0.88
CA ALA A 140 9.08 -17.05 -1.33
C ALA A 140 8.42 -17.50 -2.66
N PHE A 141 9.21 -18.02 -3.60
CA PHE A 141 8.73 -18.52 -4.88
C PHE A 141 7.76 -19.70 -4.69
N LYS A 142 8.16 -20.71 -3.91
CA LYS A 142 7.29 -21.89 -3.62
C LYS A 142 6.01 -21.48 -2.91
N LYS A 143 6.07 -20.52 -1.99
CA LYS A 143 4.89 -19.99 -1.29
C LYS A 143 3.90 -19.32 -2.26
N GLN A 144 4.39 -18.63 -3.28
CA GLN A 144 3.57 -17.87 -4.21
C GLN A 144 3.08 -18.70 -5.41
N GLU A 145 3.93 -19.57 -5.96
CA GLU A 145 3.64 -20.30 -7.19
C GLU A 145 3.27 -21.78 -6.93
N GLY A 146 3.36 -22.27 -5.69
CA GLY A 146 3.05 -23.65 -5.32
C GLY A 146 4.14 -24.66 -5.67
N MET A 147 5.19 -24.27 -6.39
CA MET A 147 6.28 -25.12 -6.87
C MET A 147 7.63 -24.41 -6.76
N THR A 148 8.71 -25.19 -6.81
CA THR A 148 10.07 -24.62 -6.77
C THR A 148 10.46 -23.95 -8.09
N PRO A 149 11.45 -23.01 -8.09
CA PRO A 149 11.95 -22.39 -9.32
C PRO A 149 12.46 -23.38 -10.36
N LYS A 150 13.06 -24.50 -9.93
CA LYS A 150 13.52 -25.58 -10.83
C LYS A 150 12.37 -26.30 -11.50
N GLU A 151 11.35 -26.68 -10.72
CA GLU A 151 10.12 -27.29 -11.26
C GLU A 151 9.41 -26.35 -12.23
N TYR A 152 9.32 -25.03 -11.88
CA TYR A 152 8.71 -24.03 -12.72
C TYR A 152 9.45 -23.87 -14.07
N ARG A 153 10.78 -23.95 -14.09
CA ARG A 153 11.57 -23.94 -15.33
C ARG A 153 11.26 -25.17 -16.17
N SER A 154 11.25 -26.36 -15.57
CA SER A 154 11.03 -27.62 -16.30
C SER A 154 9.60 -27.76 -16.84
N SER A 155 8.60 -27.18 -16.18
CA SER A 155 7.20 -27.23 -16.62
C SER A 155 6.86 -26.26 -17.75
N ASN A 156 7.77 -25.37 -18.11
CA ASN A 156 7.57 -24.34 -19.14
C ASN A 156 8.63 -24.39 -20.26
N CYS A 157 9.40 -25.50 -20.37
CA CYS A 157 10.28 -25.81 -21.49
C CYS A 157 9.56 -26.66 -22.55
#